data_3644e246a484dd60e5cce59f6aeb717e
#
_entry.id   3644e246a484dd60e5cce59f6aeb717e
#
_cell.length_a   1.000
_cell.length_b   1.000
_cell.length_c   1.000
_cell.angle_alpha   90.00
_cell.angle_beta   90.00
_cell.angle_gamma   90.00
#
_symmetry.space_group_name_H-M   'P 1'
#
loop_
_entity.id
_entity.type
_entity.pdbx_description
1 polymer ?
#
loop_
_entity_poly.entity_id
_entity_poly.type
_entity_poly.pdbx_seq_one_letter_code
_entity_poly.pdbx_strand_id
1 'polypeptide(L)'
;MHDLDHLALSRRGLLRGGAWLGAGAALSSLPFAQALAQTASADANWPTVAAMLDKYVGQRKVSGMVAALGWGNAAPGFISRGREGFDDPDAIAAQSLFRAYSQTKPVTGMAAMLLIEEGKLKLDQPIADFAPEFSRMKVAIDPDQGLEARPTDTLITVRHLLTHTAGLGYAGVGKNKPIARELERLGLFPAIVTSLPIPGMSSPTPVPGPDEFLKRTAAVPLVAEPGKVWRYSMSLDVLGIIIQRAAGAKSFEHFLQERFFGWFIKRQISHRGDIQ
;
A
#
# COMPACT_ATOMS: atom_id res chain seq x y z
N MET A 1 68.73 3.57 11.46
CA MET A 1 68.51 5.01 11.20
C MET A 1 67.78 5.07 9.86
N HIS A 2 66.47 5.01 9.91
CA HIS A 2 65.63 5.11 8.74
C HIS A 2 64.92 6.47 8.71
N ASP A 3 65.11 7.09 7.60
CA ASP A 3 64.73 8.44 7.22
C ASP A 3 63.21 8.62 7.23
N LEU A 4 62.69 9.47 8.16
CA LEU A 4 61.28 9.82 8.28
C LEU A 4 60.97 11.27 7.84
N ASP A 5 61.87 11.89 7.08
CA ASP A 5 61.79 13.33 6.79
C ASP A 5 61.06 13.75 5.50
N HIS A 6 60.22 12.88 4.89
CA HIS A 6 59.53 13.22 3.64
C HIS A 6 58.00 13.27 3.71
N LEU A 7 57.39 13.40 4.85
CA LEU A 7 55.95 13.71 4.96
C LEU A 7 55.72 15.21 5.25
N ALA A 8 56.18 16.06 4.36
CA ALA A 8 55.76 17.46 4.34
C ALA A 8 54.29 17.56 3.92
N LEU A 9 53.41 17.54 4.94
CA LEU A 9 51.99 17.84 4.72
C LEU A 9 51.84 19.30 4.30
N SER A 10 51.72 19.54 2.98
CA SER A 10 51.45 20.88 2.49
C SER A 10 50.07 21.35 2.97
N ARG A 11 49.92 22.64 3.27
CA ARG A 11 48.61 23.25 3.64
C ARG A 11 47.51 22.92 2.64
N ARG A 12 47.89 22.79 1.36
CA ARG A 12 46.96 22.35 0.28
C ARG A 12 46.56 20.88 0.39
N GLY A 13 47.46 20.00 0.86
CA GLY A 13 47.18 18.59 1.13
C GLY A 13 46.22 18.43 2.32
N LEU A 14 46.44 19.23 3.36
CA LEU A 14 45.58 19.25 4.57
C LEU A 14 44.18 19.76 4.25
N LEU A 15 44.06 20.83 3.45
CA LEU A 15 42.78 21.36 2.98
C LEU A 15 42.03 20.40 2.03
N ARG A 16 42.76 19.68 1.17
CA ARG A 16 42.15 18.61 0.36
C ARG A 16 41.72 17.41 1.18
N GLY A 17 42.55 16.97 2.12
CA GLY A 17 42.20 15.90 3.06
C GLY A 17 41.03 16.29 3.97
N GLY A 18 40.99 17.51 4.48
CA GLY A 18 39.88 18.05 5.25
C GLY A 18 38.58 18.18 4.42
N ALA A 19 38.67 18.55 3.14
CA ALA A 19 37.52 18.57 2.24
C ALA A 19 36.94 17.17 1.98
N TRP A 20 37.79 16.16 1.86
CA TRP A 20 37.35 14.77 1.75
C TRP A 20 36.76 14.23 3.05
N LEU A 21 37.31 14.57 4.23
CA LEU A 21 36.74 14.23 5.51
C LEU A 21 35.42 14.98 5.76
N GLY A 22 35.33 16.25 5.38
CA GLY A 22 34.10 17.03 5.44
C GLY A 22 33.03 16.51 4.45
N ALA A 23 33.41 16.12 3.23
CA ALA A 23 32.50 15.49 2.28
C ALA A 23 32.05 14.11 2.77
N GLY A 24 32.95 13.32 3.39
CA GLY A 24 32.61 12.05 4.01
C GLY A 24 31.62 12.21 5.17
N ALA A 25 31.82 13.21 6.04
CA ALA A 25 30.91 13.51 7.13
C ALA A 25 29.55 14.08 6.62
N ALA A 26 29.57 14.90 5.56
CA ALA A 26 28.35 15.40 4.91
C ALA A 26 27.58 14.28 4.21
N LEU A 27 28.28 13.31 3.59
CA LEU A 27 27.66 12.13 2.99
C LEU A 27 27.11 11.16 4.03
N SER A 28 27.73 11.05 5.21
CA SER A 28 27.23 10.20 6.32
C SER A 28 25.95 10.74 6.95
N SER A 29 25.68 12.04 6.80
CA SER A 29 24.41 12.67 7.25
C SER A 29 23.30 12.58 6.21
N LEU A 30 23.57 12.13 5.00
CA LEU A 30 22.53 11.93 3.98
C LEU A 30 21.73 10.67 4.30
N PRO A 31 20.39 10.69 4.13
CA PRO A 31 19.54 9.52 4.33
C PRO A 31 20.01 8.29 3.55
N PHE A 32 20.62 8.51 2.39
CA PHE A 32 21.18 7.48 1.54
C PHE A 32 22.41 6.77 2.16
N ALA A 33 23.33 7.51 2.78
CA ALA A 33 24.51 6.92 3.43
C ALA A 33 24.11 6.11 4.68
N GLN A 34 23.11 6.58 5.42
CA GLN A 34 22.53 5.82 6.53
C GLN A 34 21.82 4.56 6.08
N ALA A 35 21.07 4.64 4.95
CA ALA A 35 20.43 3.48 4.35
C ALA A 35 21.45 2.43 3.89
N LEU A 36 22.56 2.83 3.26
CA LEU A 36 23.65 1.92 2.88
C LEU A 36 24.34 1.25 4.08
N ALA A 37 24.61 2.03 5.14
CA ALA A 37 25.18 1.49 6.36
C ALA A 37 24.22 0.50 7.06
N GLN A 38 22.92 0.80 7.07
CA GLN A 38 21.89 -0.10 7.60
C GLN A 38 21.74 -1.36 6.74
N THR A 39 21.91 -1.25 5.41
CA THR A 39 21.87 -2.40 4.50
C THR A 39 22.97 -3.39 4.81
N ALA A 40 24.22 -2.94 4.98
CA ALA A 40 25.33 -3.79 5.35
C ALA A 40 25.12 -4.48 6.71
N SER A 41 24.55 -3.76 7.68
CA SER A 41 24.18 -4.30 8.99
C SER A 41 23.02 -5.30 8.87
N ALA A 42 22.03 -5.03 8.03
CA ALA A 42 20.89 -5.91 7.84
C ALA A 42 21.28 -7.24 7.19
N ASP A 43 22.19 -7.26 6.22
CA ASP A 43 22.71 -8.49 5.61
C ASP A 43 23.33 -9.42 6.66
N ALA A 44 24.13 -8.88 7.58
CA ALA A 44 24.77 -9.64 8.65
C ALA A 44 23.76 -10.15 9.69
N ASN A 45 22.75 -9.34 10.01
CA ASN A 45 21.73 -9.71 10.99
C ASN A 45 20.67 -10.71 10.45
N TRP A 46 20.47 -10.73 9.13
CA TRP A 46 19.46 -11.53 8.47
C TRP A 46 20.02 -12.32 7.28
N PRO A 47 21.05 -13.18 7.49
CA PRO A 47 21.77 -13.83 6.40
C PRO A 47 20.89 -14.76 5.55
N THR A 48 19.88 -15.40 6.14
CA THR A 48 18.93 -16.25 5.40
C THR A 48 18.07 -15.43 4.44
N VAL A 49 17.64 -14.22 4.86
CA VAL A 49 16.88 -13.32 4.00
C VAL A 49 17.76 -12.80 2.87
N ALA A 50 18.98 -12.36 3.18
CA ALA A 50 19.94 -11.92 2.18
C ALA A 50 20.20 -13.01 1.12
N ALA A 51 20.48 -14.25 1.55
CA ALA A 51 20.68 -15.39 0.65
C ALA A 51 19.44 -15.71 -0.21
N MET A 52 18.24 -15.52 0.31
CA MET A 52 17.00 -15.66 -0.46
C MET A 52 16.91 -14.60 -1.56
N LEU A 53 17.18 -13.35 -1.25
CA LEU A 53 17.19 -12.28 -2.25
C LEU A 53 18.24 -12.56 -3.33
N ASP A 54 19.46 -12.92 -2.94
CA ASP A 54 20.55 -13.28 -3.85
C ASP A 54 20.14 -14.43 -4.80
N LYS A 55 19.48 -15.45 -4.27
CA LYS A 55 18.99 -16.60 -5.05
C LYS A 55 17.95 -16.18 -6.08
N TYR A 56 16.91 -15.43 -5.69
CA TYR A 56 15.81 -15.09 -6.60
C TYR A 56 16.24 -14.11 -7.69
N VAL A 57 17.03 -13.12 -7.34
CA VAL A 57 17.58 -12.14 -8.29
C VAL A 57 18.63 -12.79 -9.18
N GLY A 58 19.56 -13.56 -8.61
CA GLY A 58 20.60 -14.26 -9.39
C GLY A 58 20.05 -15.28 -10.38
N GLN A 59 18.93 -15.92 -10.05
CA GLN A 59 18.20 -16.82 -10.95
C GLN A 59 17.28 -16.09 -11.93
N ARG A 60 17.29 -14.73 -11.96
CA ARG A 60 16.43 -13.90 -12.80
C ARG A 60 14.92 -14.20 -12.67
N LYS A 61 14.47 -14.66 -11.49
CA LYS A 61 13.04 -14.88 -11.20
C LYS A 61 12.30 -13.56 -10.99
N VAL A 62 13.00 -12.56 -10.49
CA VAL A 62 12.56 -11.18 -10.34
C VAL A 62 13.71 -10.26 -10.73
N SER A 63 13.41 -9.03 -11.15
CA SER A 63 14.41 -8.02 -11.51
C SER A 63 15.16 -7.49 -10.28
N GLY A 64 14.44 -7.31 -9.18
CA GLY A 64 14.98 -6.82 -7.93
C GLY A 64 14.05 -7.10 -6.75
N MET A 65 14.60 -7.03 -5.55
CA MET A 65 13.89 -7.24 -4.29
C MET A 65 14.43 -6.30 -3.22
N VAL A 66 13.54 -5.81 -2.36
CA VAL A 66 13.88 -5.07 -1.14
C VAL A 66 13.18 -5.76 0.04
N ALA A 67 13.93 -6.05 1.09
CA ALA A 67 13.39 -6.46 2.38
C ALA A 67 13.65 -5.36 3.43
N ALA A 68 12.64 -5.01 4.20
CA ALA A 68 12.73 -4.12 5.35
C ALA A 68 12.54 -4.96 6.61
N LEU A 69 13.51 -4.96 7.51
CA LEU A 69 13.58 -5.83 8.66
C LEU A 69 13.95 -5.02 9.91
N GLY A 70 13.22 -5.24 11.00
CA GLY A 70 13.47 -4.51 12.24
C GLY A 70 12.80 -5.18 13.44
N TRP A 71 13.10 -4.67 14.63
CA TRP A 71 12.54 -5.09 15.90
C TRP A 71 11.90 -3.91 16.64
N GLY A 72 10.69 -4.12 17.14
CA GLY A 72 9.99 -3.10 17.95
C GLY A 72 9.83 -1.79 17.18
N ASN A 73 10.21 -0.68 17.82
CA ASN A 73 10.12 0.67 17.26
C ASN A 73 11.44 1.17 16.65
N ALA A 74 12.44 0.32 16.50
CA ALA A 74 13.70 0.70 15.87
C ALA A 74 13.51 0.93 14.37
N ALA A 75 14.33 1.80 13.79
CA ALA A 75 14.36 1.98 12.34
C ALA A 75 14.71 0.65 11.65
N PRO A 76 13.99 0.24 10.60
CA PRO A 76 14.28 -1.00 9.90
C PRO A 76 15.62 -0.92 9.17
N GLY A 77 16.36 -2.02 9.14
CA GLY A 77 17.43 -2.24 8.19
C GLY A 77 16.85 -2.71 6.85
N PHE A 78 17.54 -2.39 5.76
CA PHE A 78 17.12 -2.75 4.41
C PHE A 78 18.13 -3.68 3.75
N ILE A 79 17.63 -4.71 3.06
CA ILE A 79 18.41 -5.56 2.17
C ILE A 79 17.84 -5.35 0.77
N SER A 80 18.68 -4.90 -0.16
CA SER A 80 18.29 -4.64 -1.54
C SER A 80 19.17 -5.45 -2.49
N ARG A 81 18.56 -6.08 -3.51
CA ARG A 81 19.26 -6.83 -4.56
C ARG A 81 18.60 -6.61 -5.90
N GLY A 82 19.41 -6.41 -6.93
CA GLY A 82 18.96 -6.30 -8.31
C GLY A 82 18.59 -4.88 -8.72
N ARG A 83 17.66 -4.76 -9.66
CA ARG A 83 17.29 -3.53 -10.35
C ARG A 83 15.78 -3.30 -10.31
N GLU A 84 15.34 -2.08 -10.63
CA GLU A 84 13.91 -1.72 -10.67
C GLU A 84 13.13 -2.49 -11.75
N GLY A 85 13.78 -2.81 -12.87
CA GLY A 85 13.26 -3.65 -13.95
C GLY A 85 14.35 -4.54 -14.55
N PHE A 86 13.98 -5.53 -15.37
CA PHE A 86 14.96 -6.39 -16.02
C PHE A 86 15.83 -5.62 -17.03
N ASP A 87 15.25 -4.60 -17.65
CA ASP A 87 15.90 -3.74 -18.66
C ASP A 87 16.16 -2.33 -18.11
N ASP A 88 15.96 -2.11 -16.79
CA ASP A 88 16.18 -0.84 -16.13
C ASP A 88 17.61 -0.79 -15.58
N PRO A 89 18.38 0.31 -15.83
CA PRO A 89 19.73 0.46 -15.31
C PRO A 89 19.77 0.76 -13.81
N ASP A 90 18.68 1.27 -13.23
CA ASP A 90 18.65 1.74 -11.86
C ASP A 90 18.58 0.59 -10.85
N ALA A 91 19.44 0.67 -9.84
CA ALA A 91 19.45 -0.30 -8.76
C ALA A 91 18.22 -0.11 -7.87
N ILE A 92 17.56 -1.22 -7.53
CA ILE A 92 16.46 -1.19 -6.56
C ILE A 92 16.97 -0.86 -5.16
N ALA A 93 16.25 -0.03 -4.42
CA ALA A 93 16.64 0.46 -3.10
C ALA A 93 15.43 0.64 -2.17
N ALA A 94 15.70 1.04 -0.93
CA ALA A 94 14.66 1.34 0.06
C ALA A 94 13.70 2.47 -0.38
N GLN A 95 14.16 3.34 -1.29
CA GLN A 95 13.41 4.47 -1.83
C GLN A 95 12.67 4.13 -3.13
N SER A 96 12.87 2.95 -3.69
CA SER A 96 12.17 2.50 -4.90
C SER A 96 10.68 2.46 -4.69
N LEU A 97 9.93 2.86 -5.71
CA LEU A 97 8.48 2.93 -5.64
C LEU A 97 7.84 1.61 -6.01
N PHE A 98 7.01 1.11 -5.14
CA PHE A 98 6.26 -0.13 -5.34
C PHE A 98 4.76 0.13 -5.39
N ARG A 99 4.06 -0.56 -6.29
CA ARG A 99 2.61 -0.61 -6.23
C ARG A 99 2.19 -1.49 -5.04
N ALA A 100 1.57 -0.87 -4.04
CA ALA A 100 1.18 -1.56 -2.81
C ALA A 100 0.02 -2.56 -3.01
N TYR A 101 -0.85 -2.35 -4.03
CA TYR A 101 -2.02 -3.19 -4.26
C TYR A 101 -2.78 -3.47 -2.96
N SER A 102 -3.00 -4.74 -2.62
CA SER A 102 -3.75 -5.14 -1.42
C SER A 102 -3.06 -4.83 -0.09
N GLN A 103 -1.79 -4.44 -0.10
CA GLN A 103 -1.11 -3.91 1.09
C GLN A 103 -1.67 -2.52 1.50
N THR A 104 -2.43 -1.88 0.64
CA THR A 104 -3.23 -0.68 0.98
C THR A 104 -4.35 -0.99 1.98
N LYS A 105 -4.87 -2.22 2.02
CA LYS A 105 -5.99 -2.59 2.89
C LYS A 105 -5.72 -2.42 4.40
N PRO A 106 -4.57 -2.84 4.95
CA PRO A 106 -4.22 -2.52 6.33
C PRO A 106 -4.23 -1.02 6.63
N VAL A 107 -3.73 -0.19 5.70
CA VAL A 107 -3.75 1.27 5.84
C VAL A 107 -5.18 1.80 5.88
N THR A 108 -6.05 1.32 4.99
CA THR A 108 -7.49 1.65 5.00
C THR A 108 -8.15 1.22 6.32
N GLY A 109 -7.81 0.03 6.81
CA GLY A 109 -8.32 -0.48 8.10
C GLY A 109 -7.90 0.42 9.28
N MET A 110 -6.62 0.80 9.35
CA MET A 110 -6.12 1.72 10.37
C MET A 110 -6.77 3.10 10.27
N ALA A 111 -6.99 3.61 9.07
CA ALA A 111 -7.70 4.87 8.83
C ALA A 111 -9.16 4.82 9.35
N ALA A 112 -9.85 3.70 9.15
CA ALA A 112 -11.19 3.50 9.74
C ALA A 112 -11.14 3.46 11.27
N MET A 113 -10.16 2.76 11.86
CA MET A 113 -10.00 2.69 13.31
C MET A 113 -9.70 4.05 13.93
N LEU A 114 -8.93 4.91 13.25
CA LEU A 114 -8.69 6.28 13.68
C LEU A 114 -10.00 7.07 13.77
N LEU A 115 -10.88 6.98 12.78
CA LEU A 115 -12.19 7.65 12.82
C LEU A 115 -13.13 7.04 13.86
N ILE A 116 -13.01 5.74 14.17
CA ILE A 116 -13.76 5.08 15.23
C ILE A 116 -13.30 5.60 16.60
N GLU A 117 -12.01 5.73 16.81
CA GLU A 117 -11.44 6.30 18.04
C GLU A 117 -11.88 7.76 18.24
N GLU A 118 -12.00 8.54 17.15
CA GLU A 118 -12.51 9.91 17.17
C GLU A 118 -14.04 10.00 17.32
N GLY A 119 -14.76 8.88 17.35
CA GLY A 119 -16.23 8.84 17.43
C GLY A 119 -16.95 9.26 16.14
N LYS A 120 -16.24 9.46 15.03
CA LYS A 120 -16.80 9.84 13.72
C LYS A 120 -17.37 8.66 12.93
N LEU A 121 -17.00 7.45 13.30
CA LEU A 121 -17.42 6.21 12.70
C LEU A 121 -17.67 5.18 13.80
N LYS A 122 -18.57 4.20 13.57
CA LYS A 122 -18.77 3.08 14.49
C LYS A 122 -18.67 1.76 13.72
N LEU A 123 -18.15 0.72 14.38
CA LEU A 123 -17.99 -0.59 13.74
C LEU A 123 -19.31 -1.15 13.19
N ASP A 124 -20.38 -1.05 13.97
CA ASP A 124 -21.69 -1.61 13.60
C ASP A 124 -22.62 -0.57 12.96
N GLN A 125 -22.09 0.60 12.58
CA GLN A 125 -22.84 1.61 11.86
C GLN A 125 -23.12 1.13 10.43
N PRO A 126 -24.38 1.24 9.96
CA PRO A 126 -24.72 0.98 8.57
C PRO A 126 -23.94 1.92 7.63
N ILE A 127 -23.33 1.37 6.59
CA ILE A 127 -22.63 2.20 5.61
C ILE A 127 -23.59 3.07 4.79
N ALA A 128 -24.87 2.73 4.78
CA ALA A 128 -25.93 3.52 4.16
C ALA A 128 -26.05 4.94 4.73
N ASP A 129 -25.59 5.18 5.96
CA ASP A 129 -25.53 6.52 6.56
C ASP A 129 -24.61 7.46 5.79
N PHE A 130 -23.58 6.91 5.16
CA PHE A 130 -22.61 7.64 4.35
C PHE A 130 -22.75 7.39 2.83
N ALA A 131 -23.39 6.28 2.47
CA ALA A 131 -23.58 5.82 1.10
C ALA A 131 -25.01 5.29 0.92
N PRO A 132 -26.00 6.18 0.73
CA PRO A 132 -27.42 5.81 0.61
C PRO A 132 -27.70 4.77 -0.48
N GLU A 133 -26.81 4.62 -1.46
CA GLU A 133 -26.86 3.62 -2.52
C GLU A 133 -26.96 2.19 -1.96
N PHE A 134 -26.40 1.96 -0.76
CA PHE A 134 -26.40 0.65 -0.08
C PHE A 134 -27.59 0.42 0.86
N SER A 135 -28.58 1.32 0.90
CA SER A 135 -29.72 1.19 1.79
C SER A 135 -30.69 0.07 1.40
N ARG A 136 -30.69 -0.35 0.13
CA ARG A 136 -31.62 -1.35 -0.43
C ARG A 136 -30.90 -2.40 -1.27
N MET A 137 -29.89 -3.02 -0.65
CA MET A 137 -29.13 -4.07 -1.31
C MET A 137 -29.95 -5.30 -1.58
N LYS A 138 -29.53 -6.05 -2.59
CA LYS A 138 -30.09 -7.37 -2.91
C LYS A 138 -28.98 -8.42 -2.81
N VAL A 139 -29.35 -9.63 -2.46
CA VAL A 139 -28.45 -10.78 -2.47
C VAL A 139 -28.91 -11.77 -3.54
N ALA A 140 -27.98 -12.30 -4.30
CA ALA A 140 -28.24 -13.28 -5.34
C ALA A 140 -28.88 -14.55 -4.72
N ILE A 141 -29.91 -15.09 -5.38
CA ILE A 141 -30.53 -16.36 -4.99
C ILE A 141 -29.52 -17.49 -5.18
N ASP A 142 -28.90 -17.54 -6.34
CA ASP A 142 -27.75 -18.41 -6.63
C ASP A 142 -26.68 -17.61 -7.38
N PRO A 143 -25.60 -17.17 -6.68
CA PRO A 143 -24.57 -16.35 -7.29
C PRO A 143 -23.73 -17.07 -8.35
N ASP A 144 -23.83 -18.39 -8.44
CA ASP A 144 -23.11 -19.21 -9.40
C ASP A 144 -23.91 -19.42 -10.70
N GLN A 145 -25.23 -19.19 -10.66
CA GLN A 145 -26.12 -19.40 -11.81
C GLN A 145 -26.57 -18.09 -12.47
N GLY A 146 -26.76 -17.01 -11.71
CA GLY A 146 -27.32 -15.78 -12.29
C GLY A 146 -27.22 -14.54 -11.41
N LEU A 147 -27.92 -13.50 -11.86
CA LEU A 147 -28.06 -12.23 -11.15
C LEU A 147 -29.44 -12.08 -10.51
N GLU A 148 -30.28 -13.12 -10.57
CA GLU A 148 -31.56 -13.12 -9.89
C GLU A 148 -31.35 -12.93 -8.39
N ALA A 149 -32.06 -12.00 -7.77
CA ALA A 149 -31.77 -11.56 -6.42
C ALA A 149 -33.02 -11.18 -5.65
N ARG A 150 -32.96 -11.36 -4.34
CA ARG A 150 -33.96 -10.91 -3.38
C ARG A 150 -33.39 -9.77 -2.49
N PRO A 151 -34.22 -8.97 -1.83
CA PRO A 151 -33.74 -8.01 -0.83
C PRO A 151 -32.89 -8.71 0.23
N THR A 152 -31.88 -8.00 0.76
CA THR A 152 -31.12 -8.47 1.95
C THR A 152 -31.92 -8.28 3.21
N ASP A 153 -31.71 -9.17 4.19
CA ASP A 153 -32.31 -9.07 5.53
C ASP A 153 -31.47 -8.19 6.48
N THR A 154 -30.23 -7.89 6.08
CA THR A 154 -29.23 -7.20 6.93
C THR A 154 -28.56 -6.07 6.15
N LEU A 155 -28.45 -4.90 6.79
CA LEU A 155 -27.66 -3.79 6.24
C LEU A 155 -26.16 -4.10 6.34
N ILE A 156 -25.41 -3.65 5.34
CA ILE A 156 -23.95 -3.69 5.40
C ILE A 156 -23.45 -2.68 6.43
N THR A 157 -22.57 -3.11 7.32
CA THR A 157 -21.93 -2.27 8.34
C THR A 157 -20.44 -2.06 8.03
N VAL A 158 -19.82 -1.09 8.70
CA VAL A 158 -18.37 -0.86 8.65
C VAL A 158 -17.61 -2.13 9.03
N ARG A 159 -18.06 -2.85 10.05
CA ARG A 159 -17.51 -4.16 10.46
C ARG A 159 -17.50 -5.15 9.30
N HIS A 160 -18.62 -5.26 8.59
CA HIS A 160 -18.72 -6.17 7.45
C HIS A 160 -17.72 -5.84 6.34
N LEU A 161 -17.45 -4.55 6.08
CA LEU A 161 -16.42 -4.15 5.13
C LEU A 161 -15.02 -4.51 5.61
N LEU A 162 -14.68 -4.18 6.86
CA LEU A 162 -13.36 -4.46 7.46
C LEU A 162 -13.03 -5.95 7.49
N THR A 163 -14.02 -6.80 7.69
CA THR A 163 -13.84 -8.25 7.84
C THR A 163 -14.11 -9.03 6.56
N HIS A 164 -14.35 -8.37 5.42
CA HIS A 164 -14.74 -9.04 4.17
C HIS A 164 -15.98 -9.96 4.31
N THR A 165 -16.95 -9.57 5.15
CA THR A 165 -18.21 -10.28 5.33
C THR A 165 -19.41 -9.49 4.79
N ALA A 166 -19.17 -8.42 4.04
CA ALA A 166 -20.23 -7.59 3.45
C ALA A 166 -21.05 -8.28 2.35
N GLY A 167 -20.59 -9.42 1.85
CA GLY A 167 -21.21 -10.11 0.74
C GLY A 167 -20.91 -9.49 -0.65
N LEU A 168 -20.05 -8.49 -0.73
CA LEU A 168 -19.65 -7.88 -1.99
C LEU A 168 -18.85 -8.88 -2.85
N GLY A 169 -19.03 -8.82 -4.16
CA GLY A 169 -18.26 -9.59 -5.13
C GLY A 169 -16.85 -9.02 -5.35
N TYR A 170 -16.11 -9.69 -6.22
CA TYR A 170 -14.79 -9.26 -6.67
C TYR A 170 -14.57 -9.69 -8.12
N ALA A 171 -14.36 -8.73 -9.01
CA ALA A 171 -14.07 -9.04 -10.41
C ALA A 171 -12.71 -9.77 -10.54
N GLY A 172 -12.60 -10.66 -11.53
CA GLY A 172 -11.40 -11.47 -11.74
C GLY A 172 -11.25 -12.69 -10.83
N VAL A 173 -12.04 -12.80 -9.76
CA VAL A 173 -12.11 -14.01 -8.92
C VAL A 173 -13.33 -14.81 -9.30
N GLY A 174 -13.12 -16.03 -9.79
CA GLY A 174 -14.20 -16.85 -10.35
C GLY A 174 -14.64 -16.37 -11.73
N LYS A 175 -13.71 -16.27 -12.67
CA LYS A 175 -13.86 -15.69 -14.03
C LYS A 175 -15.16 -16.02 -14.80
N ASN A 176 -15.81 -17.12 -14.49
CA ASN A 176 -17.03 -17.54 -15.19
C ASN A 176 -18.32 -17.29 -14.40
N LYS A 177 -18.23 -16.67 -13.23
CA LYS A 177 -19.41 -16.44 -12.38
C LYS A 177 -20.15 -15.17 -12.80
N PRO A 178 -21.49 -15.18 -12.81
CA PRO A 178 -22.32 -14.08 -13.29
C PRO A 178 -21.99 -12.73 -12.63
N ILE A 179 -21.83 -12.71 -11.30
CA ILE A 179 -21.51 -11.49 -10.54
C ILE A 179 -20.14 -10.93 -10.92
N ALA A 180 -19.11 -11.78 -11.08
CA ALA A 180 -17.78 -11.32 -11.48
C ALA A 180 -17.79 -10.67 -12.87
N ARG A 181 -18.51 -11.27 -13.83
CA ARG A 181 -18.70 -10.70 -15.19
C ARG A 181 -19.46 -9.39 -15.16
N GLU A 182 -20.48 -9.28 -14.31
CA GLU A 182 -21.24 -8.04 -14.20
C GLU A 182 -20.39 -6.91 -13.61
N LEU A 183 -19.56 -7.20 -12.60
CA LEU A 183 -18.59 -6.25 -12.06
C LEU A 183 -17.59 -5.81 -13.14
N GLU A 184 -17.07 -6.75 -13.93
CA GLU A 184 -16.18 -6.45 -15.06
C GLU A 184 -16.87 -5.57 -16.10
N ARG A 185 -18.11 -5.89 -16.49
CA ARG A 185 -18.92 -5.12 -17.45
C ARG A 185 -19.12 -3.68 -16.96
N LEU A 186 -19.29 -3.48 -15.67
CA LEU A 186 -19.45 -2.16 -15.04
C LEU A 186 -18.13 -1.41 -14.81
N GLY A 187 -16.99 -1.98 -15.21
CA GLY A 187 -15.69 -1.37 -15.02
C GLY A 187 -15.16 -1.45 -13.58
N LEU A 188 -15.77 -2.30 -12.74
CA LEU A 188 -15.40 -2.49 -11.35
C LEU A 188 -14.29 -3.54 -11.18
N PHE A 189 -13.33 -3.53 -12.07
CA PHE A 189 -12.19 -4.45 -12.00
C PHE A 189 -11.12 -3.90 -11.05
N PRO A 190 -10.69 -4.68 -10.03
CA PRO A 190 -9.67 -4.22 -9.10
C PRO A 190 -8.33 -4.00 -9.79
N ALA A 191 -7.58 -3.01 -9.32
CA ALA A 191 -6.23 -2.68 -9.80
C ALA A 191 -6.13 -2.16 -11.24
N ILE A 192 -7.23 -1.75 -11.88
CA ILE A 192 -7.16 -1.01 -13.15
C ILE A 192 -6.73 0.43 -12.84
N VAL A 193 -5.44 0.63 -12.84
CA VAL A 193 -4.79 1.94 -12.67
C VAL A 193 -3.89 2.27 -13.86
N THR A 194 -4.05 1.54 -14.96
CA THR A 194 -3.27 1.76 -16.18
C THR A 194 -4.18 1.81 -17.39
N SER A 195 -3.90 2.73 -18.31
CA SER A 195 -4.50 2.78 -19.64
C SER A 195 -3.89 1.74 -20.60
N LEU A 196 -2.83 1.04 -20.16
CA LEU A 196 -2.18 0.01 -20.97
C LEU A 196 -3.06 -1.24 -21.04
N PRO A 197 -3.20 -1.86 -22.21
CA PRO A 197 -3.89 -3.12 -22.34
C PRO A 197 -3.23 -4.20 -21.49
N ILE A 198 -4.01 -4.89 -20.67
CA ILE A 198 -3.53 -6.05 -19.92
C ILE A 198 -3.90 -7.31 -20.72
N PRO A 199 -2.91 -8.12 -21.16
CA PRO A 199 -3.20 -9.32 -21.92
C PRO A 199 -4.22 -10.23 -21.23
N GLY A 200 -5.25 -10.65 -21.96
CA GLY A 200 -6.29 -11.54 -21.43
C GLY A 200 -7.39 -10.85 -20.62
N MET A 201 -7.37 -9.51 -20.54
CA MET A 201 -8.45 -8.71 -19.95
C MET A 201 -9.12 -7.86 -21.01
N SER A 202 -10.47 -7.84 -21.02
CA SER A 202 -11.20 -6.80 -21.73
C SER A 202 -10.86 -5.45 -21.10
N SER A 203 -10.60 -4.42 -21.91
CA SER A 203 -10.35 -3.07 -21.40
C SER A 203 -11.67 -2.51 -20.83
N PRO A 204 -11.92 -2.57 -19.54
CA PRO A 204 -13.12 -2.01 -18.96
C PRO A 204 -13.03 -0.49 -19.00
N THR A 205 -14.16 0.16 -19.17
CA THR A 205 -14.27 1.60 -19.04
C THR A 205 -13.98 1.98 -17.58
N PRO A 206 -12.96 2.79 -17.30
CA PRO A 206 -12.66 3.20 -15.92
C PRO A 206 -13.87 3.86 -15.27
N VAL A 207 -14.02 3.64 -13.97
CA VAL A 207 -15.05 4.33 -13.19
C VAL A 207 -14.61 5.79 -12.99
N PRO A 208 -15.45 6.77 -13.35
CA PRO A 208 -15.04 8.18 -13.39
C PRO A 208 -14.80 8.81 -12.00
N GLY A 209 -15.23 8.16 -10.92
CA GLY A 209 -15.03 8.67 -9.58
C GLY A 209 -15.71 7.85 -8.48
N PRO A 210 -15.53 8.26 -7.21
CA PRO A 210 -16.00 7.48 -6.06
C PRO A 210 -17.52 7.31 -6.01
N ASP A 211 -18.29 8.32 -6.37
CA ASP A 211 -19.75 8.25 -6.33
C ASP A 211 -20.30 7.26 -7.37
N GLU A 212 -19.76 7.30 -8.58
CA GLU A 212 -20.14 6.35 -9.63
C GLU A 212 -19.65 4.93 -9.29
N PHE A 213 -18.50 4.80 -8.63
CA PHE A 213 -18.02 3.51 -8.11
C PHE A 213 -19.01 2.91 -7.11
N LEU A 214 -19.47 3.68 -6.13
CA LEU A 214 -20.46 3.21 -5.14
C LEU A 214 -21.78 2.84 -5.82
N LYS A 215 -22.27 3.71 -6.71
CA LYS A 215 -23.52 3.48 -7.45
C LYS A 215 -23.47 2.18 -8.26
N ARG A 216 -22.43 1.96 -9.03
CA ARG A 216 -22.25 0.72 -9.81
C ARG A 216 -22.09 -0.49 -8.91
N THR A 217 -21.34 -0.37 -7.82
CA THR A 217 -21.15 -1.46 -6.84
C THR A 217 -22.49 -1.85 -6.21
N ALA A 218 -23.31 -0.88 -5.81
CA ALA A 218 -24.61 -1.12 -5.22
C ALA A 218 -25.65 -1.69 -6.19
N ALA A 219 -25.45 -1.52 -7.50
CA ALA A 219 -26.34 -2.09 -8.52
C ALA A 219 -26.14 -3.61 -8.72
N VAL A 220 -25.02 -4.17 -8.26
CA VAL A 220 -24.72 -5.60 -8.39
C VAL A 220 -25.20 -6.35 -7.15
N PRO A 221 -25.90 -7.47 -7.27
CA PRO A 221 -26.30 -8.28 -6.14
C PRO A 221 -25.12 -8.77 -5.33
N LEU A 222 -25.31 -8.85 -4.01
CA LEU A 222 -24.34 -9.47 -3.12
C LEU A 222 -24.24 -10.97 -3.39
N VAL A 223 -23.06 -11.54 -3.19
CA VAL A 223 -22.82 -13.00 -3.32
C VAL A 223 -23.27 -13.80 -2.09
N ALA A 224 -23.53 -13.12 -0.99
CA ALA A 224 -24.03 -13.70 0.27
C ALA A 224 -24.66 -12.60 1.15
N GLU A 225 -25.51 -12.99 2.09
CA GLU A 225 -26.02 -12.09 3.12
C GLU A 225 -24.87 -11.47 3.94
N PRO A 226 -24.94 -10.16 4.25
CA PRO A 226 -23.97 -9.51 5.11
C PRO A 226 -23.80 -10.22 6.45
N GLY A 227 -22.56 -10.43 6.85
CA GLY A 227 -22.18 -11.08 8.11
C GLY A 227 -22.19 -12.62 8.08
N LYS A 228 -22.63 -13.27 7.00
CA LYS A 228 -22.78 -14.74 6.96
C LYS A 228 -21.57 -15.48 6.45
N VAL A 229 -20.86 -14.91 5.46
CA VAL A 229 -19.75 -15.61 4.79
C VAL A 229 -18.57 -14.67 4.64
N TRP A 230 -17.39 -15.14 5.01
CA TRP A 230 -16.15 -14.45 4.67
C TRP A 230 -15.82 -14.68 3.20
N ARG A 231 -15.66 -13.58 2.47
CA ARG A 231 -15.24 -13.61 1.07
C ARG A 231 -14.45 -12.37 0.73
N TYR A 232 -13.21 -12.55 0.34
CA TYR A 232 -12.38 -11.45 -0.15
C TYR A 232 -13.08 -10.69 -1.28
N SER A 233 -13.12 -9.37 -1.19
CA SER A 233 -13.94 -8.53 -2.06
C SER A 233 -13.41 -7.10 -2.15
N MET A 234 -14.12 -6.24 -2.89
CA MET A 234 -13.87 -4.80 -2.97
C MET A 234 -14.34 -4.03 -1.70
N SER A 235 -14.55 -4.71 -0.59
CA SER A 235 -15.05 -4.09 0.65
C SER A 235 -14.18 -2.94 1.13
N LEU A 236 -12.85 -3.06 1.05
CA LEU A 236 -11.94 -2.00 1.52
C LEU A 236 -11.88 -0.81 0.54
N ASP A 237 -12.19 -1.03 -0.73
CA ASP A 237 -12.34 0.05 -1.72
C ASP A 237 -13.57 0.90 -1.36
N VAL A 238 -14.71 0.24 -1.09
CA VAL A 238 -15.92 0.92 -0.57
C VAL A 238 -15.62 1.63 0.74
N LEU A 239 -14.92 0.98 1.68
CA LEU A 239 -14.57 1.55 2.98
C LEU A 239 -13.72 2.83 2.84
N GLY A 240 -12.80 2.89 1.88
CA GLY A 240 -12.01 4.10 1.62
C GLY A 240 -12.90 5.32 1.32
N ILE A 241 -13.97 5.12 0.55
CA ILE A 241 -14.93 6.19 0.24
C ILE A 241 -15.80 6.53 1.48
N ILE A 242 -16.19 5.52 2.26
CA ILE A 242 -16.90 5.76 3.52
C ILE A 242 -16.05 6.60 4.49
N ILE A 243 -14.76 6.30 4.60
CA ILE A 243 -13.79 7.07 5.41
C ILE A 243 -13.72 8.53 4.91
N GLN A 244 -13.59 8.73 3.59
CA GLN A 244 -13.59 10.06 2.99
C GLN A 244 -14.83 10.86 3.39
N ARG A 245 -16.02 10.26 3.27
CA ARG A 245 -17.30 10.92 3.58
C ARG A 245 -17.45 11.17 5.09
N ALA A 246 -17.12 10.19 5.93
CA ALA A 246 -17.17 10.32 7.39
C ALA A 246 -16.21 11.38 7.94
N ALA A 247 -15.05 11.53 7.30
CA ALA A 247 -14.07 12.54 7.65
C ALA A 247 -14.38 13.94 7.08
N GLY A 248 -15.31 14.07 6.13
CA GLY A 248 -15.53 15.31 5.38
C GLY A 248 -14.31 15.70 4.51
N ALA A 249 -13.50 14.73 4.11
CA ALA A 249 -12.27 14.97 3.38
C ALA A 249 -12.52 15.14 1.87
N LYS A 250 -11.67 15.92 1.18
CA LYS A 250 -11.76 16.14 -0.26
C LYS A 250 -11.59 14.86 -1.07
N SER A 251 -10.72 13.96 -0.59
CA SER A 251 -10.50 12.62 -1.13
C SER A 251 -9.96 11.70 -0.03
N PHE A 252 -10.01 10.39 -0.24
CA PHE A 252 -9.38 9.42 0.65
C PHE A 252 -7.86 9.61 0.71
N GLU A 253 -7.23 9.89 -0.43
CA GLU A 253 -5.81 10.23 -0.50
C GLU A 253 -5.48 11.45 0.38
N HIS A 254 -6.24 12.53 0.25
CA HIS A 254 -6.06 13.75 1.06
C HIS A 254 -6.18 13.45 2.55
N PHE A 255 -7.17 12.65 2.95
CA PHE A 255 -7.30 12.18 4.33
C PHE A 255 -6.05 11.44 4.81
N LEU A 256 -5.54 10.50 4.02
CA LEU A 256 -4.33 9.74 4.36
C LEU A 256 -3.10 10.64 4.46
N GLN A 257 -2.93 11.58 3.54
CA GLN A 257 -1.81 12.52 3.58
C GLN A 257 -1.84 13.40 4.83
N GLU A 258 -2.99 13.96 5.17
CA GLU A 258 -3.09 14.86 6.33
C GLU A 258 -3.05 14.11 7.67
N ARG A 259 -3.76 13.00 7.77
CA ARG A 259 -4.06 12.36 9.04
C ARG A 259 -3.20 11.13 9.34
N PHE A 260 -2.63 10.52 8.32
CA PHE A 260 -1.86 9.30 8.45
C PHE A 260 -0.38 9.52 8.10
N PHE A 261 -0.09 9.84 6.84
CA PHE A 261 1.31 9.99 6.41
C PHE A 261 1.95 11.31 6.84
N GLY A 262 1.20 12.42 6.86
CA GLY A 262 1.71 13.71 7.31
C GLY A 262 2.19 13.72 8.76
N TRP A 263 1.57 12.91 9.63
CA TRP A 263 2.01 12.73 11.01
C TRP A 263 3.35 11.97 11.10
N PHE A 264 3.53 10.93 10.31
CA PHE A 264 4.80 10.19 10.23
C PHE A 264 5.95 11.08 9.74
N ILE A 265 5.70 11.90 8.72
CA ILE A 265 6.68 12.84 8.17
C ILE A 265 7.05 13.92 9.21
N LYS A 266 6.05 14.51 9.87
CA LYS A 266 6.29 15.51 10.93
C LYS A 266 7.08 14.96 12.10
N ARG A 267 6.80 13.72 12.52
CA ARG A 267 7.53 13.07 13.61
C ARG A 267 8.99 12.76 13.28
N GLN A 268 9.28 12.42 12.02
CA GLN A 268 10.67 12.25 11.58
C GLN A 268 11.43 13.57 11.54
N ILE A 269 10.76 14.69 11.26
CA ILE A 269 11.36 16.03 11.25
C ILE A 269 11.60 16.53 12.69
N SER A 270 10.66 16.32 13.61
CA SER A 270 10.81 16.73 15.02
C SER A 270 11.91 15.99 15.76
N HIS A 271 12.11 14.70 15.48
CA HIS A 271 13.23 13.94 16.06
C HIS A 271 14.61 14.32 15.51
N ARG A 272 14.69 15.10 14.42
CA ARG A 272 15.93 15.66 13.90
C ARG A 272 16.25 17.05 14.48
N GLY A 273 15.28 17.72 15.09
CA GLY A 273 15.45 19.03 15.74
C GLY A 273 16.04 18.99 17.14
N ASP A 274 16.02 17.83 17.78
CA ASP A 274 16.48 17.68 19.18
C ASP A 274 17.92 17.17 19.30
N ILE A 275 18.68 17.17 18.20
CA ILE A 275 20.12 16.92 18.19
C ILE A 275 20.80 18.24 17.84
N GLN A 276 20.94 19.11 18.83
CA GLN A 276 21.92 20.18 18.88
C GLN A 276 22.95 19.85 19.95
#